data_b0b79e64c6338a058abf4a2d6aa19159
#
_entry.id   b0b79e64c6338a058abf4a2d6aa19159
#
_cell.length_a   1.000
_cell.length_b   1.000
_cell.length_c   1.000
_cell.angle_alpha   90.00
_cell.angle_beta   90.00
_cell.angle_gamma   90.00
#
_symmetry.space_group_name_H-M   'P 1'
#
loop_
_entity.id
_entity.type
_entity.pdbx_description
1 polymer ?
#
loop_
_entity_poly.entity_id
_entity_poly.type
_entity_poly.pdbx_seq_one_letter_code
_entity_poly.pdbx_strand_id
1 'polypeptide(L)'
;ALEDLNPKQTFSSFVVGPSNQLAHAAAIAAAGGGGRRYNPLFICGGTGLGKTHLMQAIAHRMLSDRPGARILSVSAERFTNEFIHAIQHHKMDEFRARYRTNCDLLLVDDIQFLAGREQTQEEFFHTFNSLHGLDRQIVVTSDKYPQNLERMEERLVSRFSWGLVADVQVPELETRVAIVRNKAAIEGIDLDDDVALFLAQVVRSNVRELEGTLIRLAAKSSLTGRTVDLAFARTELANSTSQRAQTMSVEDVQRLVCHHFHIRSSDLVSKDRHKTVAFARHVAMYLCKQRLKCSFPELGRAFGNRDHTTVMSAVRKIEAQRDVDPQVRAHLEALEKKLADG
;
A
#
# COMPACT_ATOMS: atom_id res chain seq x y z
N ALA A 1 -9.04 2.31 -23.28
CA ALA A 1 -9.45 1.52 -22.10
C ALA A 1 -8.71 0.16 -21.99
N LEU A 2 -8.30 -0.45 -23.09
CA LEU A 2 -7.47 -1.68 -23.10
C LEU A 2 -5.97 -1.38 -22.94
N GLU A 3 -5.55 -0.16 -23.21
CA GLU A 3 -4.16 0.31 -23.12
C GLU A 3 -3.61 0.35 -21.68
N ASP A 4 -4.49 0.30 -20.68
CA ASP A 4 -4.12 0.37 -19.26
C ASP A 4 -3.90 -1.01 -18.62
N LEU A 5 -4.12 -2.13 -19.35
CA LEU A 5 -3.97 -3.49 -18.81
C LEU A 5 -2.54 -3.99 -18.98
N ASN A 6 -1.92 -4.35 -17.85
CA ASN A 6 -0.58 -4.95 -17.85
C ASN A 6 -0.67 -6.43 -18.30
N PRO A 7 -0.04 -6.81 -19.43
CA PRO A 7 -0.12 -8.18 -19.94
C PRO A 7 0.48 -9.24 -19.02
N LYS A 8 1.32 -8.83 -18.06
CA LYS A 8 1.92 -9.72 -17.05
C LYS A 8 1.00 -9.99 -15.87
N GLN A 9 -0.14 -9.29 -15.72
CA GLN A 9 -1.04 -9.44 -14.59
C GLN A 9 -2.25 -10.32 -14.95
N THR A 10 -1.99 -11.62 -15.03
CA THR A 10 -2.98 -12.65 -15.36
C THR A 10 -3.17 -13.62 -14.20
N PHE A 11 -4.21 -14.48 -14.25
CA PHE A 11 -4.36 -15.54 -13.25
C PHE A 11 -3.21 -16.57 -13.29
N SER A 12 -2.63 -16.82 -14.46
CA SER A 12 -1.50 -17.76 -14.59
C SER A 12 -0.19 -17.27 -13.96
N SER A 13 -0.02 -15.94 -13.88
CA SER A 13 1.14 -15.33 -13.22
C SER A 13 0.91 -15.00 -11.75
N PHE A 14 -0.31 -15.18 -11.24
CA PHE A 14 -0.64 -14.95 -9.84
C PHE A 14 -0.34 -16.18 -9.00
N VAL A 15 0.48 -16.04 -7.97
CA VAL A 15 0.83 -17.13 -7.05
C VAL A 15 -0.23 -17.27 -5.97
N VAL A 16 -0.88 -18.43 -5.93
CA VAL A 16 -1.94 -18.72 -4.96
C VAL A 16 -1.35 -19.37 -3.71
N GLY A 17 -1.78 -18.90 -2.54
CA GLY A 17 -1.47 -19.46 -1.23
C GLY A 17 -2.65 -19.26 -0.28
N PRO A 18 -2.57 -19.79 0.96
CA PRO A 18 -3.65 -19.68 1.94
C PRO A 18 -4.13 -18.25 2.20
N SER A 19 -3.19 -17.29 2.16
CA SER A 19 -3.45 -15.85 2.41
C SER A 19 -4.26 -15.13 1.32
N ASN A 20 -4.43 -15.72 0.12
CA ASN A 20 -5.11 -15.10 -1.01
C ASN A 20 -6.05 -16.05 -1.78
N GLN A 21 -6.18 -17.29 -1.35
CA GLN A 21 -6.94 -18.32 -2.04
C GLN A 21 -8.41 -17.94 -2.25
N LEU A 22 -9.05 -17.36 -1.23
CA LEU A 22 -10.44 -16.92 -1.33
C LEU A 22 -10.60 -15.80 -2.37
N ALA A 23 -9.72 -14.80 -2.32
CA ALA A 23 -9.75 -13.67 -3.25
C ALA A 23 -9.48 -14.12 -4.69
N HIS A 24 -8.55 -15.07 -4.90
CA HIS A 24 -8.28 -15.65 -6.21
C HIS A 24 -9.47 -16.42 -6.75
N ALA A 25 -10.10 -17.30 -5.94
CA ALA A 25 -11.28 -18.07 -6.35
C ALA A 25 -12.47 -17.16 -6.68
N ALA A 26 -12.69 -16.12 -5.86
CA ALA A 26 -13.71 -15.11 -6.09
C ALA A 26 -13.47 -14.32 -7.38
N ALA A 27 -12.22 -13.96 -7.67
CA ALA A 27 -11.84 -13.27 -8.89
C ALA A 27 -12.11 -14.12 -10.15
N ILE A 28 -11.77 -15.41 -10.11
CA ILE A 28 -12.10 -16.35 -11.21
C ILE A 28 -13.62 -16.44 -11.42
N ALA A 29 -14.40 -16.56 -10.34
CA ALA A 29 -15.84 -16.63 -10.42
C ALA A 29 -16.44 -15.33 -11.01
N ALA A 30 -15.97 -14.17 -10.59
CA ALA A 30 -16.39 -12.88 -11.12
C ALA A 30 -16.06 -12.72 -12.61
N ALA A 31 -14.89 -13.19 -13.06
CA ALA A 31 -14.48 -13.16 -14.46
C ALA A 31 -15.38 -14.04 -15.36
N GLY A 32 -15.82 -15.20 -14.85
CA GLY A 32 -16.69 -16.15 -15.55
C GLY A 32 -18.17 -15.76 -15.57
N GLY A 33 -18.55 -14.61 -15.03
CA GLY A 33 -19.96 -14.20 -14.93
C GLY A 33 -20.70 -14.89 -13.78
N GLY A 34 -20.08 -15.03 -12.62
CA GLY A 34 -20.55 -15.73 -11.42
C GLY A 34 -21.88 -15.23 -10.81
N GLY A 35 -22.59 -14.38 -11.51
CA GLY A 35 -23.92 -13.88 -11.12
C GLY A 35 -23.87 -12.89 -9.96
N ARG A 36 -25.05 -12.56 -9.44
CA ARG A 36 -25.22 -11.53 -8.38
C ARG A 36 -24.47 -11.83 -7.10
N ARG A 37 -24.13 -13.09 -6.80
CA ARG A 37 -23.39 -13.48 -5.58
C ARG A 37 -21.99 -12.87 -5.53
N TYR A 38 -21.34 -12.67 -6.68
CA TYR A 38 -19.99 -12.11 -6.79
C TYR A 38 -20.00 -10.69 -7.36
N ASN A 39 -21.15 -10.00 -7.28
CA ASN A 39 -21.31 -8.65 -7.78
C ASN A 39 -21.95 -7.72 -6.74
N PRO A 40 -21.22 -6.74 -6.21
CA PRO A 40 -19.83 -6.44 -6.50
C PRO A 40 -18.85 -7.47 -5.91
N LEU A 41 -17.67 -7.60 -6.51
CA LEU A 41 -16.53 -8.21 -5.85
C LEU A 41 -15.68 -7.09 -5.22
N PHE A 42 -15.55 -7.12 -3.90
CA PHE A 42 -14.73 -6.18 -3.16
C PHE A 42 -13.46 -6.88 -2.66
N ILE A 43 -12.29 -6.51 -3.20
CA ILE A 43 -11.00 -7.10 -2.83
C ILE A 43 -10.30 -6.13 -1.89
N CYS A 44 -10.14 -6.52 -0.62
CA CYS A 44 -9.46 -5.70 0.38
C CYS A 44 -8.14 -6.34 0.83
N GLY A 45 -7.27 -5.52 1.42
CA GLY A 45 -5.98 -5.97 1.95
C GLY A 45 -4.91 -4.90 1.88
N GLY A 46 -3.82 -5.08 2.59
CA GLY A 46 -2.72 -4.13 2.66
C GLY A 46 -2.15 -3.74 1.29
N THR A 47 -1.39 -2.66 1.27
CA THR A 47 -0.73 -2.17 0.05
C THR A 47 0.29 -3.18 -0.47
N GLY A 48 0.31 -3.39 -1.81
CA GLY A 48 1.30 -4.24 -2.46
C GLY A 48 1.09 -5.74 -2.28
N LEU A 49 -0.11 -6.21 -1.93
CA LEU A 49 -0.44 -7.63 -1.75
C LEU A 49 -1.03 -8.32 -3.00
N GLY A 50 -1.16 -7.60 -4.13
CA GLY A 50 -1.64 -8.19 -5.39
C GLY A 50 -3.12 -7.94 -5.71
N LYS A 51 -3.82 -7.03 -5.03
CA LYS A 51 -5.22 -6.67 -5.32
C LYS A 51 -5.41 -6.20 -6.77
N THR A 52 -4.60 -5.25 -7.21
CA THR A 52 -4.61 -4.74 -8.59
C THR A 52 -4.28 -5.85 -9.60
N HIS A 53 -3.40 -6.79 -9.27
CA HIS A 53 -3.11 -7.95 -10.10
C HIS A 53 -4.35 -8.82 -10.30
N LEU A 54 -5.06 -9.20 -9.22
CA LEU A 54 -6.30 -9.96 -9.32
C LEU A 54 -7.37 -9.22 -10.13
N MET A 55 -7.50 -7.92 -9.90
CA MET A 55 -8.45 -7.08 -10.64
C MET A 55 -8.14 -7.07 -12.15
N GLN A 56 -6.87 -6.95 -12.55
CA GLN A 56 -6.46 -7.01 -13.95
C GLN A 56 -6.58 -8.42 -14.54
N ALA A 57 -6.31 -9.46 -13.74
CA ALA A 57 -6.49 -10.85 -14.18
C ALA A 57 -7.95 -11.15 -14.53
N ILE A 58 -8.93 -10.56 -13.81
CA ILE A 58 -10.36 -10.62 -14.16
C ILE A 58 -10.59 -10.03 -15.56
N ALA A 59 -10.01 -8.86 -15.85
CA ALA A 59 -10.13 -8.22 -17.16
C ALA A 59 -9.56 -9.09 -18.27
N HIS A 60 -8.34 -9.61 -18.10
CA HIS A 60 -7.71 -10.49 -19.09
C HIS A 60 -8.55 -11.74 -19.36
N ARG A 61 -9.08 -12.36 -18.31
CA ARG A 61 -9.93 -13.56 -18.46
C ARG A 61 -11.22 -13.23 -19.17
N MET A 62 -11.91 -12.13 -18.81
CA MET A 62 -13.15 -11.74 -19.47
C MET A 62 -12.93 -11.42 -20.94
N LEU A 63 -11.82 -10.76 -21.31
CA LEU A 63 -11.49 -10.49 -22.71
C LEU A 63 -11.17 -11.76 -23.50
N SER A 64 -10.50 -12.73 -22.87
CA SER A 64 -10.26 -14.03 -23.49
C SER A 64 -11.55 -14.79 -23.77
N ASP A 65 -12.48 -14.77 -22.81
CA ASP A 65 -13.77 -15.48 -22.93
C ASP A 65 -14.79 -14.71 -23.81
N ARG A 66 -14.69 -13.37 -23.84
CA ARG A 66 -15.57 -12.46 -24.60
C ARG A 66 -14.77 -11.30 -25.20
N PRO A 67 -14.17 -11.47 -26.40
CA PRO A 67 -13.30 -10.46 -27.01
C PRO A 67 -13.96 -9.09 -27.27
N GLY A 68 -15.29 -9.05 -27.35
CA GLY A 68 -16.06 -7.81 -27.50
C GLY A 68 -16.49 -7.14 -26.20
N ALA A 69 -16.09 -7.64 -25.04
CA ALA A 69 -16.47 -7.06 -23.76
C ALA A 69 -15.86 -5.65 -23.56
N ARG A 70 -16.70 -4.73 -23.12
CA ARG A 70 -16.31 -3.34 -22.84
C ARG A 70 -15.89 -3.23 -21.39
N ILE A 71 -14.58 -3.28 -21.17
CA ILE A 71 -13.98 -3.21 -19.85
C ILE A 71 -13.50 -1.80 -19.57
N LEU A 72 -13.85 -1.27 -18.41
CA LEU A 72 -13.36 0.01 -17.93
C LEU A 72 -12.58 -0.23 -16.62
N SER A 73 -11.26 -0.02 -16.70
CA SER A 73 -10.36 -0.06 -15.55
C SER A 73 -9.94 1.36 -15.20
N VAL A 74 -10.14 1.77 -13.96
CA VAL A 74 -9.89 3.14 -13.50
C VAL A 74 -9.50 3.13 -12.02
N SER A 75 -8.60 4.04 -11.61
CA SER A 75 -8.44 4.32 -10.18
C SER A 75 -9.54 5.27 -9.70
N ALA A 76 -9.88 5.21 -8.42
CA ALA A 76 -10.85 6.14 -7.82
C ALA A 76 -10.44 7.61 -7.98
N GLU A 77 -9.13 7.87 -7.98
CA GLU A 77 -8.59 9.21 -8.24
C GLU A 77 -8.86 9.66 -9.69
N ARG A 78 -8.59 8.79 -10.68
CA ARG A 78 -8.87 9.07 -12.09
C ARG A 78 -10.37 9.26 -12.35
N PHE A 79 -11.23 8.43 -11.74
CA PHE A 79 -12.69 8.60 -11.80
C PHE A 79 -13.09 9.99 -11.30
N THR A 80 -12.54 10.43 -10.18
CA THR A 80 -12.78 11.78 -9.63
C THR A 80 -12.34 12.88 -10.57
N ASN A 81 -11.15 12.77 -11.14
CA ASN A 81 -10.60 13.78 -12.05
C ASN A 81 -11.43 13.86 -13.35
N GLU A 82 -11.81 12.71 -13.93
CA GLU A 82 -12.68 12.67 -15.10
C GLU A 82 -14.08 13.24 -14.81
N PHE A 83 -14.64 12.98 -13.61
CA PHE A 83 -15.91 13.57 -13.18
C PHE A 83 -15.84 15.09 -13.04
N ILE A 84 -14.81 15.61 -12.36
CA ILE A 84 -14.60 17.06 -12.22
C ILE A 84 -14.44 17.71 -13.59
N HIS A 85 -13.63 17.11 -14.47
CA HIS A 85 -13.45 17.59 -15.84
C HIS A 85 -14.76 17.61 -16.63
N ALA A 86 -15.60 16.57 -16.49
CA ALA A 86 -16.89 16.49 -17.16
C ALA A 86 -17.87 17.58 -16.71
N ILE A 87 -17.87 17.95 -15.42
CA ILE A 87 -18.65 19.05 -14.88
C ILE A 87 -18.17 20.39 -15.48
N GLN A 88 -16.85 20.64 -15.42
CA GLN A 88 -16.27 21.92 -15.88
C GLN A 88 -16.48 22.16 -17.38
N HIS A 89 -16.56 21.12 -18.19
CA HIS A 89 -16.68 21.21 -19.64
C HIS A 89 -18.08 20.86 -20.17
N HIS A 90 -19.09 20.73 -19.28
CA HIS A 90 -20.46 20.35 -19.61
C HIS A 90 -20.59 19.02 -20.41
N LYS A 91 -19.74 18.01 -20.07
CA LYS A 91 -19.65 16.71 -20.73
C LYS A 91 -20.16 15.55 -19.86
N MET A 92 -21.13 15.84 -18.99
CA MET A 92 -21.66 14.82 -18.08
C MET A 92 -22.35 13.65 -18.79
N ASP A 93 -22.98 13.92 -19.94
CA ASP A 93 -23.63 12.85 -20.71
C ASP A 93 -22.60 11.89 -21.32
N GLU A 94 -21.46 12.39 -21.81
CA GLU A 94 -20.34 11.56 -22.30
C GLU A 94 -19.75 10.71 -21.16
N PHE A 95 -19.56 11.34 -20.00
CA PHE A 95 -19.07 10.66 -18.80
C PHE A 95 -20.00 9.53 -18.37
N ARG A 96 -21.32 9.82 -18.26
CA ARG A 96 -22.33 8.84 -17.89
C ARG A 96 -22.46 7.73 -18.92
N ALA A 97 -22.42 8.05 -20.22
CA ALA A 97 -22.44 7.04 -21.28
C ALA A 97 -21.25 6.09 -21.16
N ARG A 98 -20.05 6.61 -20.91
CA ARG A 98 -18.83 5.82 -20.72
C ARG A 98 -18.92 4.86 -19.55
N TYR A 99 -19.34 5.36 -18.38
CA TYR A 99 -19.32 4.60 -17.14
C TYR A 99 -20.55 3.73 -16.90
N ARG A 100 -21.72 4.07 -17.49
CA ARG A 100 -22.99 3.37 -17.23
C ARG A 100 -23.47 2.53 -18.40
N THR A 101 -23.38 3.06 -19.63
CA THR A 101 -23.95 2.39 -20.82
C THR A 101 -22.92 1.54 -21.56
N ASN A 102 -21.72 2.07 -21.75
CA ASN A 102 -20.65 1.45 -22.52
C ASN A 102 -19.66 0.65 -21.66
N CYS A 103 -20.18 -0.04 -20.64
CA CYS A 103 -19.37 -0.77 -19.69
C CYS A 103 -20.00 -2.11 -19.34
N ASP A 104 -19.31 -3.22 -19.58
CA ASP A 104 -19.74 -4.57 -19.23
C ASP A 104 -19.03 -5.07 -17.97
N LEU A 105 -17.83 -4.53 -17.68
CA LEU A 105 -17.06 -4.75 -16.47
C LEU A 105 -16.45 -3.43 -16.01
N LEU A 106 -16.78 -2.99 -14.80
CA LEU A 106 -16.18 -1.84 -14.14
C LEU A 106 -15.18 -2.32 -13.08
N LEU A 107 -13.92 -1.93 -13.24
CA LEU A 107 -12.82 -2.17 -12.31
C LEU A 107 -12.41 -0.84 -11.69
N VAL A 108 -12.53 -0.72 -10.36
CA VAL A 108 -12.15 0.50 -9.64
C VAL A 108 -11.08 0.19 -8.61
N ASP A 109 -9.88 0.69 -8.87
CA ASP A 109 -8.75 0.50 -7.96
C ASP A 109 -8.71 1.59 -6.89
N ASP A 110 -8.37 1.16 -5.66
CA ASP A 110 -8.15 2.04 -4.52
C ASP A 110 -9.35 2.96 -4.19
N ILE A 111 -10.51 2.36 -3.95
CA ILE A 111 -11.78 3.09 -3.71
C ILE A 111 -11.71 4.05 -2.51
N GLN A 112 -10.80 3.82 -1.55
CA GLN A 112 -10.61 4.69 -0.40
C GLN A 112 -10.28 6.15 -0.78
N PHE A 113 -9.78 6.40 -1.99
CA PHE A 113 -9.53 7.77 -2.48
C PHE A 113 -10.81 8.57 -2.82
N LEU A 114 -11.99 7.96 -2.81
CA LEU A 114 -13.26 8.68 -2.84
C LEU A 114 -13.64 9.29 -1.47
N ALA A 115 -12.97 8.88 -0.38
CA ALA A 115 -13.30 9.34 0.96
C ALA A 115 -13.28 10.87 1.10
N GLY A 116 -14.36 11.42 1.66
CA GLY A 116 -14.52 12.88 1.85
C GLY A 116 -14.85 13.68 0.58
N ARG A 117 -15.14 13.03 -0.55
CA ARG A 117 -15.50 13.67 -1.84
C ARG A 117 -16.99 13.43 -2.15
N GLU A 118 -17.87 14.07 -1.40
CA GLU A 118 -19.31 13.82 -1.40
C GLU A 118 -19.94 13.76 -2.80
N GLN A 119 -19.71 14.77 -3.64
CA GLN A 119 -20.26 14.81 -5.00
C GLN A 119 -19.77 13.64 -5.89
N THR A 120 -18.51 13.27 -5.74
CA THR A 120 -17.93 12.13 -6.48
C THR A 120 -18.52 10.81 -5.98
N GLN A 121 -18.71 10.67 -4.67
CA GLN A 121 -19.35 9.50 -4.07
C GLN A 121 -20.79 9.36 -4.55
N GLU A 122 -21.53 10.46 -4.65
CA GLU A 122 -22.90 10.47 -5.18
C GLU A 122 -22.94 10.00 -6.64
N GLU A 123 -22.11 10.55 -7.52
CA GLU A 123 -22.06 10.15 -8.94
C GLU A 123 -21.61 8.68 -9.08
N PHE A 124 -20.67 8.24 -8.24
CA PHE A 124 -20.23 6.85 -8.19
C PHE A 124 -21.37 5.92 -7.73
N PHE A 125 -22.14 6.30 -6.73
CA PHE A 125 -23.30 5.55 -6.27
C PHE A 125 -24.35 5.36 -7.38
N HIS A 126 -24.64 6.39 -8.15
CA HIS A 126 -25.54 6.29 -9.31
C HIS A 126 -24.97 5.40 -10.41
N THR A 127 -23.67 5.47 -10.66
CA THR A 127 -22.97 4.62 -11.63
C THR A 127 -23.02 3.15 -11.20
N PHE A 128 -22.72 2.89 -9.92
CA PHE A 128 -22.85 1.56 -9.33
C PHE A 128 -24.24 0.97 -9.50
N ASN A 129 -25.27 1.70 -9.10
CA ASN A 129 -26.66 1.22 -9.21
C ASN A 129 -27.08 0.95 -10.67
N SER A 130 -26.66 1.80 -11.60
CA SER A 130 -26.94 1.60 -13.03
C SER A 130 -26.33 0.30 -13.56
N LEU A 131 -25.06 0.05 -13.26
CA LEU A 131 -24.36 -1.16 -13.71
C LEU A 131 -24.90 -2.41 -13.01
N HIS A 132 -25.08 -2.36 -11.69
CA HIS A 132 -25.60 -3.47 -10.92
C HIS A 132 -27.04 -3.84 -11.35
N GLY A 133 -27.88 -2.84 -11.65
CA GLY A 133 -29.24 -3.06 -12.16
C GLY A 133 -29.29 -3.72 -13.54
N LEU A 134 -28.22 -3.58 -14.33
CA LEU A 134 -28.04 -4.23 -15.64
C LEU A 134 -27.25 -5.55 -15.54
N ASP A 135 -27.05 -6.08 -14.35
CA ASP A 135 -26.23 -7.27 -14.07
C ASP A 135 -24.80 -7.19 -14.65
N ARG A 136 -24.24 -5.94 -14.76
CA ARG A 136 -22.86 -5.72 -15.16
C ARG A 136 -21.93 -5.96 -13.99
N GLN A 137 -20.80 -6.60 -14.24
CA GLN A 137 -19.84 -6.92 -13.17
C GLN A 137 -19.12 -5.67 -12.68
N ILE A 138 -19.04 -5.53 -11.36
CA ILE A 138 -18.29 -4.48 -10.67
C ILE A 138 -17.24 -5.14 -9.77
N VAL A 139 -15.99 -4.69 -9.87
CA VAL A 139 -14.89 -5.11 -9.00
C VAL A 139 -14.26 -3.86 -8.42
N VAL A 140 -14.08 -3.87 -7.11
CA VAL A 140 -13.53 -2.75 -6.37
C VAL A 140 -12.36 -3.23 -5.51
N THR A 141 -11.26 -2.50 -5.48
CA THR A 141 -10.17 -2.78 -4.55
C THR A 141 -10.07 -1.71 -3.47
N SER A 142 -9.54 -2.09 -2.30
CA SER A 142 -9.32 -1.18 -1.18
C SER A 142 -8.15 -1.66 -0.30
N ASP A 143 -7.55 -0.74 0.43
CA ASP A 143 -6.59 -1.06 1.50
C ASP A 143 -7.30 -1.42 2.83
N LYS A 144 -8.61 -1.14 2.94
CA LYS A 144 -9.44 -1.37 4.14
C LYS A 144 -10.71 -2.14 3.77
N TYR A 145 -11.30 -2.81 4.77
CA TYR A 145 -12.64 -3.38 4.64
C TYR A 145 -13.69 -2.28 4.43
N PRO A 146 -14.84 -2.57 3.78
CA PRO A 146 -15.90 -1.58 3.53
C PRO A 146 -16.31 -0.80 4.79
N GLN A 147 -16.51 -1.48 5.90
CA GLN A 147 -16.92 -0.89 7.18
C GLN A 147 -15.87 0.01 7.83
N ASN A 148 -14.61 -0.07 7.39
CA ASN A 148 -13.49 0.73 7.91
C ASN A 148 -13.13 1.91 6.99
N LEU A 149 -13.94 2.17 5.96
CA LEU A 149 -13.77 3.30 5.05
C LEU A 149 -14.30 4.59 5.71
N GLU A 150 -13.43 5.30 6.38
CA GLU A 150 -13.76 6.59 7.00
C GLU A 150 -14.18 7.62 5.95
N ARG A 151 -15.16 8.48 6.24
CA ARG A 151 -15.70 9.52 5.35
C ARG A 151 -16.25 8.97 4.01
N MET A 152 -16.65 7.70 4.00
CA MET A 152 -17.40 7.10 2.90
C MET A 152 -18.89 7.08 3.29
N GLU A 153 -19.77 7.40 2.35
CA GLU A 153 -21.21 7.39 2.60
C GLU A 153 -21.68 5.97 2.93
N GLU A 154 -22.54 5.84 3.94
CA GLU A 154 -23.07 4.55 4.41
C GLU A 154 -23.75 3.75 3.30
N ARG A 155 -24.43 4.44 2.36
CA ARG A 155 -25.06 3.80 1.21
C ARG A 155 -24.05 3.12 0.28
N LEU A 156 -22.84 3.68 0.10
CA LEU A 156 -21.76 3.03 -0.67
C LEU A 156 -21.16 1.85 0.10
N VAL A 157 -20.88 2.03 1.39
CA VAL A 157 -20.39 0.95 2.27
C VAL A 157 -21.35 -0.25 2.24
N SER A 158 -22.66 0.00 2.32
CA SER A 158 -23.69 -1.03 2.19
C SER A 158 -23.64 -1.73 0.83
N ARG A 159 -23.47 -0.99 -0.28
CA ARG A 159 -23.37 -1.56 -1.63
C ARG A 159 -22.10 -2.43 -1.79
N PHE A 160 -20.98 -2.00 -1.27
CA PHE A 160 -19.74 -2.78 -1.31
C PHE A 160 -19.85 -4.11 -0.53
N SER A 161 -20.67 -4.13 0.51
CA SER A 161 -20.92 -5.32 1.33
C SER A 161 -22.01 -6.26 0.77
N TRP A 162 -22.72 -5.87 -0.29
CA TRP A 162 -23.80 -6.66 -0.86
C TRP A 162 -23.34 -7.95 -1.56
N GLY A 163 -22.20 -7.87 -2.24
CA GLY A 163 -21.62 -9.00 -2.94
C GLY A 163 -20.62 -9.77 -2.06
N LEU A 164 -19.50 -10.12 -2.62
CA LEU A 164 -18.45 -10.81 -1.90
C LEU A 164 -17.31 -9.86 -1.53
N VAL A 165 -17.01 -9.80 -0.24
CA VAL A 165 -15.79 -9.15 0.28
C VAL A 165 -14.73 -10.23 0.46
N ALA A 166 -13.63 -10.12 -0.27
CA ALA A 166 -12.51 -11.06 -0.25
C ALA A 166 -11.24 -10.32 0.18
N ASP A 167 -10.60 -10.81 1.24
CA ASP A 167 -9.36 -10.22 1.74
C ASP A 167 -8.13 -10.92 1.18
N VAL A 168 -7.08 -10.14 1.02
CA VAL A 168 -5.73 -10.57 0.64
C VAL A 168 -4.80 -10.22 1.79
N GLN A 169 -4.28 -11.24 2.46
CA GLN A 169 -3.40 -11.09 3.60
C GLN A 169 -1.92 -11.17 3.19
N VAL A 170 -1.03 -10.85 4.13
CA VAL A 170 0.41 -11.00 3.93
C VAL A 170 0.73 -12.48 3.72
N PRO A 171 1.41 -12.85 2.61
CA PRO A 171 1.69 -14.25 2.32
C PRO A 171 2.69 -14.84 3.30
N GLU A 172 2.54 -16.15 3.56
CA GLU A 172 3.49 -16.95 4.32
C GLU A 172 4.82 -17.11 3.56
N LEU A 173 5.84 -17.64 4.25
CA LEU A 173 7.19 -17.79 3.69
C LEU A 173 7.19 -18.58 2.38
N GLU A 174 6.50 -19.72 2.35
CA GLU A 174 6.44 -20.61 1.19
C GLU A 174 5.82 -19.90 -0.02
N THR A 175 4.74 -19.18 0.19
CA THR A 175 4.09 -18.37 -0.85
C THR A 175 5.00 -17.25 -1.32
N ARG A 176 5.73 -16.56 -0.40
CA ARG A 176 6.71 -15.52 -0.80
C ARG A 176 7.85 -16.11 -1.64
N VAL A 177 8.38 -17.29 -1.29
CA VAL A 177 9.41 -17.95 -2.10
C VAL A 177 8.88 -18.27 -3.51
N ALA A 178 7.65 -18.79 -3.59
CA ALA A 178 7.02 -19.08 -4.88
C ALA A 178 6.81 -17.80 -5.72
N ILE A 179 6.44 -16.67 -5.08
CA ILE A 179 6.31 -15.37 -5.75
C ILE A 179 7.66 -14.90 -6.32
N VAL A 180 8.74 -15.00 -5.55
CA VAL A 180 10.10 -14.62 -6.01
C VAL A 180 10.51 -15.44 -7.22
N ARG A 181 10.34 -16.78 -7.15
CA ARG A 181 10.67 -17.70 -8.26
C ARG A 181 9.84 -17.42 -9.51
N ASN A 182 8.53 -17.26 -9.33
CA ASN A 182 7.62 -16.93 -10.45
C ASN A 182 8.03 -15.61 -11.12
N LYS A 183 8.32 -14.58 -10.31
CA LYS A 183 8.77 -13.29 -10.82
C LYS A 183 10.11 -13.38 -11.54
N ALA A 184 11.07 -14.13 -10.99
CA ALA A 184 12.36 -14.37 -11.63
C ALA A 184 12.18 -15.03 -13.00
N ALA A 185 11.34 -16.07 -13.09
CA ALA A 185 11.04 -16.75 -14.34
C ALA A 185 10.40 -15.81 -15.40
N ILE A 186 9.42 -14.98 -14.99
CA ILE A 186 8.76 -14.01 -15.88
C ILE A 186 9.74 -12.95 -16.41
N GLU A 187 10.69 -12.53 -15.57
CA GLU A 187 11.69 -11.50 -15.94
C GLU A 187 12.97 -12.10 -16.55
N GLY A 188 13.06 -13.43 -16.71
CA GLY A 188 14.22 -14.13 -17.25
C GLY A 188 15.47 -14.00 -16.37
N ILE A 189 15.27 -13.89 -15.06
CA ILE A 189 16.34 -13.81 -14.06
C ILE A 189 16.72 -15.23 -13.64
N ASP A 190 17.99 -15.60 -13.81
CA ASP A 190 18.54 -16.83 -13.25
C ASP A 190 18.75 -16.64 -11.75
N LEU A 191 18.01 -17.41 -10.94
CA LEU A 191 17.93 -17.22 -9.51
C LEU A 191 18.00 -18.56 -8.78
N ASP A 192 19.03 -18.73 -7.95
CA ASP A 192 19.19 -19.89 -7.10
C ASP A 192 18.12 -19.95 -6.00
N ASP A 193 17.77 -21.16 -5.58
CA ASP A 193 16.75 -21.41 -4.56
C ASP A 193 17.07 -20.80 -3.19
N ASP A 194 18.33 -20.77 -2.81
CA ASP A 194 18.80 -20.17 -1.56
C ASP A 194 18.66 -18.63 -1.58
N VAL A 195 18.84 -18.00 -2.72
CA VAL A 195 18.61 -16.56 -2.90
C VAL A 195 17.12 -16.25 -2.82
N ALA A 196 16.26 -17.07 -3.47
CA ALA A 196 14.81 -16.92 -3.38
C ALA A 196 14.32 -17.03 -1.94
N LEU A 197 14.81 -18.03 -1.20
CA LEU A 197 14.49 -18.23 0.21
C LEU A 197 14.98 -17.05 1.07
N PHE A 198 16.22 -16.60 0.86
CA PHE A 198 16.79 -15.48 1.58
C PHE A 198 15.98 -14.20 1.38
N LEU A 199 15.61 -13.85 0.13
CA LEU A 199 14.79 -12.68 -0.16
C LEU A 199 13.43 -12.76 0.54
N ALA A 200 12.77 -13.91 0.47
CA ALA A 200 11.50 -14.15 1.13
C ALA A 200 11.56 -14.09 2.67
N GLN A 201 12.70 -14.43 3.26
CA GLN A 201 12.92 -14.31 4.71
C GLN A 201 13.15 -12.88 5.17
N VAL A 202 13.89 -12.09 4.39
CA VAL A 202 14.30 -10.73 4.75
C VAL A 202 13.21 -9.72 4.44
N VAL A 203 12.58 -9.80 3.25
CA VAL A 203 11.53 -8.88 2.83
C VAL A 203 10.16 -9.44 3.20
N ARG A 204 9.60 -8.94 4.30
CA ARG A 204 8.34 -9.43 4.88
C ARG A 204 7.18 -8.48 4.75
N SER A 205 7.43 -7.24 4.35
CA SER A 205 6.45 -6.14 4.38
C SER A 205 5.30 -6.35 3.39
N ASN A 206 5.60 -6.57 2.12
CA ASN A 206 4.61 -6.78 1.07
C ASN A 206 5.27 -7.37 -0.20
N VAL A 207 4.40 -7.86 -1.10
CA VAL A 207 4.83 -8.49 -2.36
C VAL A 207 5.49 -7.50 -3.31
N ARG A 208 5.00 -6.26 -3.38
CA ARG A 208 5.59 -5.21 -4.23
C ARG A 208 7.03 -4.91 -3.86
N GLU A 209 7.35 -4.85 -2.57
CA GLU A 209 8.73 -4.63 -2.10
C GLU A 209 9.61 -5.85 -2.40
N LEU A 210 9.07 -7.05 -2.24
CA LEU A 210 9.76 -8.30 -2.56
C LEU A 210 10.14 -8.38 -4.04
N GLU A 211 9.18 -8.14 -4.94
CA GLU A 211 9.42 -8.08 -6.40
C GLU A 211 10.39 -6.95 -6.78
N GLY A 212 10.20 -5.77 -6.21
CA GLY A 212 11.08 -4.62 -6.45
C GLY A 212 12.51 -4.88 -6.00
N THR A 213 12.71 -5.64 -4.91
CA THR A 213 14.03 -6.03 -4.43
C THR A 213 14.72 -6.99 -5.39
N LEU A 214 14.00 -8.00 -5.89
CA LEU A 214 14.51 -8.92 -6.90
C LEU A 214 14.95 -8.19 -8.17
N ILE A 215 14.09 -7.29 -8.69
CA ILE A 215 14.40 -6.52 -9.91
C ILE A 215 15.65 -5.62 -9.71
N ARG A 216 15.77 -4.97 -8.53
CA ARG A 216 16.98 -4.16 -8.23
C ARG A 216 18.24 -5.01 -8.18
N LEU A 217 18.18 -6.21 -7.58
CA LEU A 217 19.33 -7.13 -7.55
C LEU A 217 19.72 -7.57 -8.97
N ALA A 218 18.75 -7.94 -9.79
CA ALA A 218 18.99 -8.34 -11.17
C ALA A 218 19.58 -7.20 -12.02
N ALA A 219 19.05 -5.99 -11.88
CA ALA A 219 19.59 -4.82 -12.57
C ALA A 219 21.04 -4.54 -12.17
N LYS A 220 21.35 -4.62 -10.89
CA LYS A 220 22.72 -4.39 -10.38
C LYS A 220 23.68 -5.50 -10.77
N SER A 221 23.23 -6.76 -10.78
CA SER A 221 23.95 -7.90 -11.32
C SER A 221 24.35 -7.68 -12.78
N SER A 222 23.38 -7.30 -13.62
CA SER A 222 23.62 -7.00 -15.05
C SER A 222 24.63 -5.87 -15.25
N LEU A 223 24.55 -4.79 -14.46
CA LEU A 223 25.46 -3.65 -14.55
C LEU A 223 26.89 -3.96 -14.08
N THR A 224 27.04 -4.90 -13.13
CA THR A 224 28.35 -5.24 -12.55
C THR A 224 28.96 -6.51 -13.14
N GLY A 225 28.24 -7.21 -14.03
CA GLY A 225 28.67 -8.50 -14.60
C GLY A 225 28.77 -9.63 -13.59
N ARG A 226 28.09 -9.51 -12.43
CA ARG A 226 28.08 -10.52 -11.35
C ARG A 226 26.80 -11.35 -11.40
N THR A 227 26.88 -12.60 -11.02
CA THR A 227 25.70 -13.47 -10.80
C THR A 227 24.93 -13.05 -9.55
N VAL A 228 23.62 -13.32 -9.54
CA VAL A 228 22.75 -13.09 -8.37
C VAL A 228 22.90 -14.28 -7.41
N ASP A 229 24.06 -14.37 -6.77
CA ASP A 229 24.30 -15.37 -5.71
C ASP A 229 23.92 -14.84 -4.32
N LEU A 230 23.91 -15.72 -3.32
CA LEU A 230 23.53 -15.38 -1.95
C LEU A 230 24.46 -14.34 -1.31
N ALA A 231 25.76 -14.36 -1.62
CA ALA A 231 26.73 -13.41 -1.08
C ALA A 231 26.48 -12.00 -1.66
N PHE A 232 26.20 -11.92 -2.96
CA PHE A 232 25.82 -10.68 -3.60
C PHE A 232 24.51 -10.13 -3.04
N ALA A 233 23.46 -10.96 -2.92
CA ALA A 233 22.17 -10.57 -2.38
C ALA A 233 22.30 -10.02 -0.94
N ARG A 234 23.06 -10.69 -0.07
CA ARG A 234 23.31 -10.24 1.30
C ARG A 234 24.02 -8.89 1.36
N THR A 235 25.06 -8.72 0.56
CA THR A 235 25.83 -7.46 0.50
C THR A 235 24.95 -6.29 0.05
N GLU A 236 24.12 -6.52 -1.00
CA GLU A 236 23.28 -5.48 -1.57
C GLU A 236 22.12 -5.09 -0.66
N LEU A 237 21.49 -6.05 0.03
CA LEU A 237 20.46 -5.73 1.01
C LEU A 237 21.02 -5.02 2.24
N ALA A 238 22.19 -5.41 2.73
CA ALA A 238 22.87 -4.71 3.81
C ALA A 238 23.17 -3.25 3.44
N ASN A 239 23.69 -3.01 2.23
CA ASN A 239 23.94 -1.67 1.70
C ASN A 239 22.65 -0.85 1.57
N SER A 240 21.56 -1.45 1.08
CA SER A 240 20.27 -0.80 0.94
C SER A 240 19.67 -0.41 2.28
N THR A 241 19.80 -1.25 3.30
CA THR A 241 19.36 -0.95 4.66
C THR A 241 20.20 0.20 5.28
N SER A 242 21.51 0.20 5.03
CA SER A 242 22.40 1.28 5.46
C SER A 242 22.11 2.60 4.74
N GLN A 243 21.81 2.55 3.44
CA GLN A 243 21.41 3.73 2.65
C GLN A 243 20.04 4.28 3.08
N ARG A 244 19.05 3.43 3.38
CA ARG A 244 17.76 3.88 3.92
C ARG A 244 17.92 4.57 5.27
N ALA A 245 18.76 4.05 6.14
CA ALA A 245 19.11 4.72 7.41
C ALA A 245 19.83 6.07 7.17
N GLN A 246 20.58 6.22 6.08
CA GLN A 246 21.24 7.48 5.70
C GLN A 246 20.31 8.48 4.98
N THR A 247 19.19 8.03 4.41
CA THR A 247 18.22 8.90 3.73
C THR A 247 17.07 9.33 4.63
N MET A 248 16.88 8.69 5.78
CA MET A 248 15.87 9.08 6.75
C MET A 248 16.24 10.44 7.36
N SER A 249 15.35 11.41 7.23
CA SER A 249 15.55 12.76 7.77
C SER A 249 15.00 12.90 9.18
N VAL A 250 15.41 13.97 9.86
CA VAL A 250 14.84 14.33 11.19
C VAL A 250 13.34 14.60 11.05
N GLU A 251 12.92 15.21 9.94
CA GLU A 251 11.52 15.51 9.62
C GLU A 251 10.67 14.25 9.47
N ASP A 252 11.24 13.15 8.95
CA ASP A 252 10.54 11.86 8.84
C ASP A 252 10.26 11.27 10.21
N VAL A 253 11.25 11.29 11.10
CA VAL A 253 11.07 10.87 12.50
C VAL A 253 10.05 11.75 13.21
N GLN A 254 10.11 13.07 13.02
CA GLN A 254 9.13 14.01 13.59
C GLN A 254 7.71 13.70 13.12
N ARG A 255 7.49 13.49 11.83
CA ARG A 255 6.17 13.10 11.27
C ARG A 255 5.65 11.82 11.88
N LEU A 256 6.48 10.81 11.98
CA LEU A 256 6.10 9.51 12.55
C LEU A 256 5.69 9.63 14.02
N VAL A 257 6.47 10.35 14.81
CA VAL A 257 6.18 10.59 16.23
C VAL A 257 4.90 11.43 16.40
N CYS A 258 4.71 12.46 15.56
CA CYS A 258 3.48 13.26 15.57
C CYS A 258 2.24 12.41 15.30
N HIS A 259 2.31 11.53 14.31
CA HIS A 259 1.23 10.59 14.00
C HIS A 259 0.96 9.62 15.16
N HIS A 260 2.00 9.10 15.80
CA HIS A 260 1.88 8.15 16.90
C HIS A 260 1.25 8.75 18.15
N PHE A 261 1.60 9.99 18.49
CA PHE A 261 1.07 10.70 19.67
C PHE A 261 -0.12 11.62 19.38
N HIS A 262 -0.62 11.65 18.12
CA HIS A 262 -1.73 12.49 17.67
C HIS A 262 -1.52 13.99 17.95
N ILE A 263 -0.31 14.48 17.72
CA ILE A 263 0.07 15.89 17.87
C ILE A 263 0.48 16.50 16.52
N ARG A 264 0.48 17.84 16.43
CA ARG A 264 0.90 18.53 15.20
C ARG A 264 2.42 18.66 15.15
N SER A 265 3.00 18.67 13.95
CA SER A 265 4.44 18.89 13.77
C SER A 265 4.91 20.23 14.35
N SER A 266 4.08 21.27 14.29
CA SER A 266 4.32 22.57 14.92
C SER A 266 4.51 22.46 16.44
N ASP A 267 3.87 21.51 17.11
CA ASP A 267 3.91 21.36 18.57
C ASP A 267 5.27 20.79 19.00
N LEU A 268 5.90 19.92 18.18
CA LEU A 268 7.24 19.40 18.49
C LEU A 268 8.32 20.48 18.53
N VAL A 269 8.24 21.47 17.65
CA VAL A 269 9.20 22.57 17.54
C VAL A 269 8.82 23.77 18.41
N SER A 270 7.58 23.80 18.92
CA SER A 270 7.07 24.89 19.76
C SER A 270 7.73 24.95 21.14
N LYS A 271 7.54 26.07 21.85
CA LYS A 271 7.96 26.22 23.25
C LYS A 271 6.96 25.58 24.24
N ASP A 272 5.93 24.89 23.73
CA ASP A 272 4.92 24.24 24.56
C ASP A 272 5.56 23.20 25.49
N ARG A 273 5.15 23.23 26.76
CA ARG A 273 5.61 22.35 27.84
C ARG A 273 4.54 21.38 28.33
N HIS A 274 3.42 21.28 27.59
CA HIS A 274 2.39 20.31 27.94
C HIS A 274 2.99 18.90 27.97
N LYS A 275 2.63 18.11 28.99
CA LYS A 275 3.29 16.84 29.35
C LYS A 275 3.38 15.89 28.14
N THR A 276 2.32 15.74 27.38
CA THR A 276 2.26 14.86 26.19
C THR A 276 3.19 15.34 25.07
N VAL A 277 3.18 16.65 24.78
CA VAL A 277 4.02 17.26 23.74
C VAL A 277 5.50 17.21 24.13
N ALA A 278 5.82 17.49 25.39
CA ALA A 278 7.18 17.40 25.90
C ALA A 278 7.72 15.95 25.84
N PHE A 279 6.90 14.99 26.20
CA PHE A 279 7.25 13.57 26.12
C PHE A 279 7.48 13.12 24.68
N ALA A 280 6.54 13.39 23.77
CA ALA A 280 6.68 13.06 22.36
C ALA A 280 7.94 13.69 21.74
N ARG A 281 8.26 14.94 22.10
CA ARG A 281 9.48 15.63 21.68
C ARG A 281 10.74 14.93 22.18
N HIS A 282 10.77 14.50 23.44
CA HIS A 282 11.91 13.75 23.99
C HIS A 282 12.09 12.41 23.28
N VAL A 283 11.01 11.68 23.02
CA VAL A 283 11.03 10.43 22.24
C VAL A 283 11.55 10.67 20.81
N ALA A 284 11.11 11.73 20.14
CA ALA A 284 11.58 12.07 18.80
C ALA A 284 13.09 12.39 18.79
N MET A 285 13.57 13.20 19.75
CA MET A 285 14.99 13.50 19.91
C MET A 285 15.83 12.24 20.16
N TYR A 286 15.33 11.33 21.01
CA TYR A 286 15.98 10.05 21.29
C TYR A 286 16.10 9.19 20.02
N LEU A 287 15.01 9.00 19.28
CA LEU A 287 14.98 8.21 18.04
C LEU A 287 15.90 8.81 16.97
N CYS A 288 15.89 10.13 16.78
CA CYS A 288 16.82 10.80 15.87
C CYS A 288 18.28 10.57 16.27
N LYS A 289 18.59 10.64 17.56
CA LYS A 289 19.95 10.38 18.05
C LYS A 289 20.41 8.95 17.81
N GLN A 290 19.54 7.98 18.06
CA GLN A 290 19.87 6.56 17.92
C GLN A 290 19.94 6.11 16.45
N ARG A 291 19.00 6.56 15.60
CA ARG A 291 18.86 6.08 14.23
C ARG A 291 19.65 6.90 13.21
N LEU A 292 19.65 8.22 13.35
CA LEU A 292 20.29 9.13 12.39
C LEU A 292 21.68 9.57 12.81
N LYS A 293 22.11 9.22 14.03
CA LYS A 293 23.39 9.61 14.61
C LYS A 293 23.66 11.13 14.59
N CYS A 294 22.60 11.96 14.52
CA CYS A 294 22.71 13.41 14.54
C CYS A 294 23.46 13.93 15.77
N SER A 295 24.18 15.00 15.63
CA SER A 295 24.78 15.70 16.76
C SER A 295 23.72 16.41 17.61
N PHE A 296 24.00 16.63 18.90
CA PHE A 296 23.06 17.34 19.77
C PHE A 296 22.77 18.79 19.32
N PRO A 297 23.74 19.55 18.77
CA PRO A 297 23.45 20.87 18.18
C PRO A 297 22.54 20.81 16.95
N GLU A 298 22.68 19.82 16.07
CA GLU A 298 21.79 19.63 14.91
C GLU A 298 20.36 19.33 15.35
N LEU A 299 20.19 18.42 16.31
CA LEU A 299 18.89 18.15 16.91
C LEU A 299 18.30 19.38 17.59
N GLY A 300 19.12 20.16 18.29
CA GLY A 300 18.67 21.42 18.89
C GLY A 300 18.03 22.37 17.86
N ARG A 301 18.68 22.54 16.72
CA ARG A 301 18.16 23.36 15.60
C ARG A 301 16.84 22.79 15.03
N ALA A 302 16.80 21.50 14.79
CA ALA A 302 15.65 20.83 14.20
C ALA A 302 14.41 20.81 15.13
N PHE A 303 14.58 20.91 16.44
CA PHE A 303 13.51 20.91 17.43
C PHE A 303 13.21 22.30 18.03
N GLY A 304 13.30 23.36 17.22
CA GLY A 304 12.91 24.72 17.60
C GLY A 304 14.03 25.53 18.27
N ASN A 305 15.26 25.39 17.79
CA ASN A 305 16.46 26.10 18.25
C ASN A 305 16.71 25.94 19.78
N ARG A 306 16.61 24.69 20.24
CA ARG A 306 16.86 24.36 21.64
C ARG A 306 18.35 24.20 21.88
N ASP A 307 18.73 24.54 23.08
CA ASP A 307 20.12 24.31 23.54
C ASP A 307 20.47 22.82 23.50
N HIS A 308 21.68 22.49 23.09
CA HIS A 308 22.18 21.12 23.01
C HIS A 308 22.13 20.38 24.36
N THR A 309 22.27 21.09 25.46
CA THR A 309 22.15 20.52 26.82
C THR A 309 20.72 20.07 27.11
N THR A 310 19.71 20.80 26.62
CA THR A 310 18.31 20.42 26.72
C THR A 310 18.05 19.13 25.94
N VAL A 311 18.59 19.02 24.72
CA VAL A 311 18.45 17.80 23.88
C VAL A 311 19.14 16.61 24.54
N MET A 312 20.35 16.82 25.06
CA MET A 312 21.11 15.79 25.76
C MET A 312 20.37 15.27 27.01
N SER A 313 19.77 16.19 27.78
CA SER A 313 18.97 15.84 28.96
C SER A 313 17.70 15.03 28.55
N ALA A 314 17.04 15.44 27.46
CA ALA A 314 15.85 14.74 26.93
C ALA A 314 16.19 13.31 26.49
N VAL A 315 17.26 13.13 25.74
CA VAL A 315 17.74 11.82 25.26
C VAL A 315 18.07 10.90 26.45
N ARG A 316 18.91 11.38 27.42
CA ARG A 316 19.24 10.60 28.61
C ARG A 316 18.01 10.21 29.43
N LYS A 317 17.00 11.09 29.51
CA LYS A 317 15.78 10.81 30.25
C LYS A 317 15.00 9.63 29.62
N ILE A 318 14.84 9.63 28.31
CA ILE A 318 14.16 8.51 27.61
C ILE A 318 14.99 7.23 27.70
N GLU A 319 16.30 7.32 27.56
CA GLU A 319 17.21 6.19 27.73
C GLU A 319 17.07 5.52 29.09
N ALA A 320 17.05 6.30 30.16
CA ALA A 320 16.87 5.81 31.54
C ALA A 320 15.44 5.22 31.75
N GLN A 321 14.41 5.80 31.13
CA GLN A 321 13.04 5.35 31.28
C GLN A 321 12.73 4.10 30.44
N ARG A 322 13.44 3.85 29.34
CA ARG A 322 13.25 2.71 28.45
C ARG A 322 13.28 1.37 29.21
N ASP A 323 14.20 1.21 30.12
CA ASP A 323 14.41 -0.06 30.84
C ASP A 323 13.50 -0.21 32.06
N VAL A 324 12.96 0.90 32.58
CA VAL A 324 12.19 0.93 33.84
C VAL A 324 10.68 1.08 33.59
N ASP A 325 10.28 1.85 32.57
CA ASP A 325 8.86 2.17 32.31
C ASP A 325 8.31 1.34 31.14
N PRO A 326 7.37 0.40 31.40
CA PRO A 326 6.77 -0.43 30.35
C PRO A 326 6.04 0.38 29.26
N GLN A 327 5.46 1.55 29.60
CA GLN A 327 4.76 2.39 28.63
C GLN A 327 5.75 3.07 27.68
N VAL A 328 6.87 3.57 28.20
CA VAL A 328 7.93 4.15 27.38
C VAL A 328 8.49 3.09 26.43
N ARG A 329 8.75 1.88 26.94
CA ARG A 329 9.22 0.75 26.12
C ARG A 329 8.25 0.42 24.99
N ALA A 330 6.96 0.27 25.29
CA ALA A 330 5.94 -0.03 24.27
C ALA A 330 5.85 1.05 23.17
N HIS A 331 5.93 2.33 23.53
CA HIS A 331 5.97 3.42 22.57
C HIS A 331 7.21 3.37 21.67
N LEU A 332 8.39 3.10 22.24
CA LEU A 332 9.63 2.99 21.48
C LEU A 332 9.61 1.79 20.54
N GLU A 333 9.21 0.61 21.00
CA GLU A 333 9.10 -0.60 20.16
C GLU A 333 8.15 -0.39 18.98
N ALA A 334 6.98 0.23 19.24
CA ALA A 334 6.02 0.53 18.18
C ALA A 334 6.56 1.52 17.14
N LEU A 335 7.30 2.55 17.59
CA LEU A 335 7.91 3.54 16.71
C LEU A 335 9.12 2.97 15.97
N GLU A 336 9.98 2.21 16.64
CA GLU A 336 11.14 1.55 16.04
C GLU A 336 10.74 0.54 14.97
N LYS A 337 9.64 -0.22 15.19
CA LYS A 337 9.07 -1.11 14.18
C LYS A 337 8.61 -0.33 12.96
N LYS A 338 7.85 0.77 13.14
CA LYS A 338 7.41 1.63 12.02
C LYS A 338 8.58 2.29 11.27
N LEU A 339 9.66 2.65 11.97
CA LEU A 339 10.88 3.19 11.36
C LEU A 339 11.68 2.13 10.60
N ALA A 340 11.52 0.86 10.93
CA ALA A 340 12.14 -0.25 10.21
C ALA A 340 11.33 -0.68 8.98
N ASP A 341 10.00 -0.50 9.03
CA ASP A 341 9.06 -0.90 7.98
C ASP A 341 8.87 0.19 6.91
N GLY A 342 9.24 1.44 7.14
CA GLY A 342 9.15 2.59 6.23
C GLY A 342 10.50 3.04 5.70
#